data_fef64f7b61af5bdf22c63bdf01543933
#
_entry.id   fef64f7b61af5bdf22c63bdf01543933
#
_cell.length_a   1.000
_cell.length_b   1.000
_cell.length_c   1.000
_cell.angle_alpha   90.00
_cell.angle_beta   90.00
_cell.angle_gamma   90.00
#
_symmetry.space_group_name_H-M   'P 1'
#
loop_
_entity.id
_entity.type
_entity.pdbx_description
1 polymer ?
#
loop_
_entity_poly.entity_id
_entity_poly.type
_entity_poly.pdbx_seq_one_letter_code
_entity_poly.pdbx_strand_id
1 'polypeptide(L)'
;TDRATKSLIDTLDKDDRLALSQGARKGKDGFRHAVRNGGINQKLANSANFKAGKPELDVNLGSADSWYRDLTISLSGVPYENIGAGPQCLLQSEISFGSISGGSSKPTVVLIEEPENHLSYGNLNRLLSLLNSYQGSQFLCTTHSSFVANKLGLENLVVIGSATDGIPSTTLKHLPEATYSFFRKLPGFETLRLALVDKAILVEGPSDELIIQRAYQDKYGRSPLADGIDVISVGLAFERFLSIAKLIGKKVAIVTDNDGNPEKLAKKFEPYLPLGNIQAFFDSEAHDEPHDDYPTLRLDTLEATLVRSAGRETLCSLLGRKDESDHSLIHYMETNKTDTALSIFDSETSIAFPGYITGAIEWIGEN
;
A
#
# COMPACT_ATOMS: atom_id res chain seq x y z
N THR A 1 -3.43 30.75 11.97
CA THR A 1 -4.39 29.73 12.44
C THR A 1 -4.34 28.57 11.45
N ASP A 2 -4.12 27.37 11.94
CA ASP A 2 -4.12 26.17 11.11
C ASP A 2 -5.54 25.87 10.56
N ARG A 3 -5.59 25.03 9.52
CA ARG A 3 -6.84 24.73 8.80
C ARG A 3 -7.87 24.01 9.70
N ALA A 4 -7.40 23.16 10.62
CA ALA A 4 -8.27 22.43 11.53
C ALA A 4 -8.95 23.36 12.54
N THR A 5 -8.20 24.26 13.15
CA THR A 5 -8.75 25.28 14.05
C THR A 5 -9.77 26.17 13.36
N LYS A 6 -9.48 26.60 12.12
CA LYS A 6 -10.44 27.40 11.33
C LYS A 6 -11.73 26.61 11.08
N SER A 7 -11.63 25.35 10.65
CA SER A 7 -12.81 24.49 10.42
C SER A 7 -13.64 24.30 11.68
N LEU A 8 -13.00 24.11 12.83
CA LEU A 8 -13.72 23.99 14.11
C LEU A 8 -14.43 25.28 14.48
N ILE A 9 -13.79 26.43 14.33
CA ILE A 9 -14.41 27.74 14.58
C ILE A 9 -15.61 27.98 13.66
N ASP A 10 -15.53 27.50 12.41
CA ASP A 10 -16.63 27.62 11.45
C ASP A 10 -17.87 26.81 11.83
N THR A 11 -17.75 25.82 12.72
CA THR A 11 -18.91 25.06 13.28
C THR A 11 -19.60 25.77 14.44
N LEU A 12 -18.97 26.81 15.06
CA LEU A 12 -19.54 27.57 16.17
C LEU A 12 -20.74 28.41 15.72
N ASP A 13 -21.72 28.54 16.59
CA ASP A 13 -22.85 29.43 16.36
C ASP A 13 -22.46 30.92 16.49
N LYS A 14 -23.41 31.81 16.19
CA LYS A 14 -23.17 33.26 16.23
C LYS A 14 -22.88 33.77 17.65
N ASP A 15 -23.53 33.20 18.64
CA ASP A 15 -23.41 33.64 20.04
C ASP A 15 -22.06 33.22 20.61
N ASP A 16 -21.60 32.00 20.32
CA ASP A 16 -20.27 31.53 20.70
C ASP A 16 -19.16 32.37 20.05
N ARG A 17 -19.27 32.66 18.76
CA ARG A 17 -18.31 33.51 18.04
C ARG A 17 -18.29 34.95 18.62
N LEU A 18 -19.47 35.47 18.97
CA LEU A 18 -19.56 36.78 19.59
C LEU A 18 -18.90 36.79 20.98
N ALA A 19 -19.13 35.78 21.80
CA ALA A 19 -18.52 35.65 23.13
C ALA A 19 -16.99 35.57 23.05
N LEU A 20 -16.44 34.74 22.10
CA LEU A 20 -15.00 34.63 21.85
C LEU A 20 -14.41 35.97 21.38
N SER A 21 -15.06 36.67 20.46
CA SER A 21 -14.64 37.97 19.94
C SER A 21 -14.60 39.02 21.04
N GLN A 22 -15.63 39.07 21.90
CA GLN A 22 -15.68 39.98 23.05
C GLN A 22 -14.61 39.68 24.09
N GLY A 23 -14.37 38.38 24.38
CA GLY A 23 -13.30 37.91 25.27
C GLY A 23 -11.91 38.34 24.77
N ALA A 24 -11.64 38.11 23.49
CA ALA A 24 -10.38 38.54 22.87
C ALA A 24 -10.16 40.05 22.91
N ARG A 25 -11.21 40.84 22.67
CA ARG A 25 -11.15 42.31 22.80
C ARG A 25 -10.83 42.75 24.24
N LYS A 26 -11.53 42.19 25.23
CA LYS A 26 -11.24 42.47 26.65
C LYS A 26 -9.81 42.12 27.02
N GLY A 27 -9.30 40.99 26.55
CA GLY A 27 -7.90 40.58 26.76
C GLY A 27 -6.90 41.59 26.16
N LYS A 28 -7.15 42.01 24.90
CA LYS A 28 -6.32 43.02 24.22
C LYS A 28 -6.38 44.36 24.86
N ASP A 29 -7.53 44.79 25.35
CA ASP A 29 -7.69 46.04 26.09
C ASP A 29 -6.94 46.01 27.44
N GLY A 30 -7.01 44.87 28.15
CA GLY A 30 -6.21 44.67 29.38
C GLY A 30 -4.70 44.73 29.11
N PHE A 31 -4.24 44.05 28.04
CA PHE A 31 -2.83 44.10 27.64
C PHE A 31 -2.42 45.51 27.20
N ARG A 32 -3.24 46.24 26.45
CA ARG A 32 -3.04 47.64 26.07
C ARG A 32 -2.88 48.54 27.29
N HIS A 33 -3.75 48.35 28.30
CA HIS A 33 -3.67 49.10 29.55
C HIS A 33 -2.34 48.84 30.30
N ALA A 34 -1.89 47.57 30.33
CA ALA A 34 -0.62 47.19 30.92
C ALA A 34 0.58 47.81 30.15
N VAL A 35 0.57 47.83 28.84
CA VAL A 35 1.62 48.46 28.00
C VAL A 35 1.68 49.96 28.23
N ARG A 36 0.51 50.63 28.29
CA ARG A 36 0.46 52.08 28.51
C ARG A 36 0.91 52.51 29.92
N ASN A 37 0.55 51.74 30.94
CA ASN A 37 0.82 52.03 32.32
C ASN A 37 2.10 51.41 32.88
N GLY A 38 2.72 50.48 32.17
CA GLY A 38 3.89 49.70 32.61
C GLY A 38 5.24 50.45 32.57
N GLY A 39 5.24 51.75 32.36
CA GLY A 39 6.47 52.59 32.36
C GLY A 39 7.35 52.39 31.11
N ILE A 40 6.99 51.52 30.18
CA ILE A 40 7.75 51.26 28.93
C ILE A 40 7.70 52.48 28.02
N ASN A 41 6.53 53.11 27.89
CA ASN A 41 6.34 54.30 27.07
C ASN A 41 7.07 55.53 27.67
N GLN A 42 7.17 55.61 29.01
CA GLN A 42 8.01 56.67 29.67
C GLN A 42 9.50 56.47 29.36
N LYS A 43 9.99 55.23 29.36
CA LYS A 43 11.39 54.92 28.98
C LYS A 43 11.67 55.22 27.52
N LEU A 44 10.73 54.93 26.62
CA LEU A 44 10.83 55.27 25.19
C LEU A 44 10.80 56.78 24.95
N ALA A 45 9.93 57.52 25.64
CA ALA A 45 9.80 58.92 25.50
C ALA A 45 11.06 59.67 26.02
N ASN A 46 11.80 59.11 26.97
CA ASN A 46 13.02 59.63 27.53
C ASN A 46 14.30 59.30 26.76
N SER A 47 14.21 58.38 25.77
CA SER A 47 15.33 58.07 24.90
C SER A 47 15.49 59.14 23.84
N ALA A 48 16.57 59.87 23.91
CA ALA A 48 16.78 61.20 23.32
C ALA A 48 16.93 61.29 21.79
N ASN A 49 16.66 60.25 21.01
CA ASN A 49 17.09 60.25 19.62
C ASN A 49 15.99 60.24 18.54
N PHE A 50 14.73 60.49 18.92
CA PHE A 50 13.62 60.50 17.96
C PHE A 50 13.28 61.92 17.51
N LYS A 51 13.68 62.28 16.27
CA LYS A 51 13.42 63.65 15.72
C LYS A 51 12.00 63.87 15.23
N ALA A 52 11.21 62.77 15.00
CA ALA A 52 9.86 62.82 14.40
C ALA A 52 8.72 62.90 15.46
N GLY A 53 9.01 62.89 16.75
CA GLY A 53 8.01 62.85 17.81
C GLY A 53 8.31 61.79 18.88
N LYS A 54 7.45 61.66 19.89
CA LYS A 54 7.62 60.70 20.98
C LYS A 54 7.01 59.36 20.53
N PRO A 55 7.80 58.30 20.33
CA PRO A 55 7.25 56.99 20.00
C PRO A 55 6.54 56.36 21.20
N GLU A 56 5.40 55.74 20.95
CA GLU A 56 4.67 54.97 21.95
C GLU A 56 4.44 53.57 21.42
N LEU A 57 4.63 52.56 22.28
CA LEU A 57 4.14 51.22 22.02
C LEU A 57 2.64 51.16 22.32
N ASP A 58 1.89 50.67 21.38
CA ASP A 58 0.47 50.37 21.56
C ASP A 58 0.14 48.96 21.03
N VAL A 59 -0.98 48.39 21.45
CA VAL A 59 -1.42 47.07 21.02
C VAL A 59 -2.16 47.19 19.70
N ASN A 60 -1.74 46.42 18.70
CA ASN A 60 -2.47 46.32 17.46
C ASN A 60 -3.77 45.56 17.71
N LEU A 61 -4.89 46.25 17.70
CA LEU A 61 -6.21 45.64 17.93
C LEU A 61 -6.67 44.75 16.73
N GLY A 62 -6.04 44.94 15.57
CA GLY A 62 -6.37 44.21 14.38
C GLY A 62 -7.80 44.44 13.86
N SER A 63 -8.25 43.64 12.93
CA SER A 63 -9.66 43.63 12.47
C SER A 63 -10.58 42.97 13.50
N ALA A 64 -11.89 43.20 13.36
CA ALA A 64 -12.93 42.59 14.23
C ALA A 64 -12.83 41.06 14.33
N ASP A 65 -12.33 40.41 13.25
CA ASP A 65 -12.25 38.96 13.14
C ASP A 65 -10.82 38.41 13.41
N SER A 66 -9.88 39.25 13.94
CA SER A 66 -8.49 38.80 14.16
C SER A 66 -8.33 37.84 15.32
N TRP A 67 -9.33 37.72 16.19
CA TRP A 67 -9.30 36.91 17.42
C TRP A 67 -9.07 35.41 17.16
N TYR A 68 -9.58 34.87 16.03
CA TYR A 68 -9.42 33.47 15.71
C TYR A 68 -7.96 33.07 15.37
N ARG A 69 -7.09 34.06 15.09
CA ARG A 69 -5.67 33.80 14.79
C ARG A 69 -4.88 33.41 16.03
N ASP A 70 -5.39 33.76 17.19
CA ASP A 70 -4.75 33.47 18.47
C ASP A 70 -5.27 32.15 19.08
N LEU A 71 -6.17 31.45 18.40
CA LEU A 71 -6.69 30.18 18.84
C LEU A 71 -5.97 29.02 18.15
N THR A 72 -5.74 27.96 18.89
CA THR A 72 -5.27 26.66 18.41
C THR A 72 -6.07 25.55 19.06
N ILE A 73 -6.22 24.43 18.34
CA ILE A 73 -6.79 23.22 18.92
C ILE A 73 -5.76 22.57 19.82
N SER A 74 -6.20 22.03 20.95
CA SER A 74 -5.37 21.16 21.79
C SER A 74 -6.02 19.79 21.89
N LEU A 75 -5.23 18.73 21.72
CA LEU A 75 -5.63 17.36 21.93
C LEU A 75 -5.00 16.87 23.24
N SER A 76 -5.84 16.57 24.24
CA SER A 76 -5.37 16.17 25.57
C SER A 76 -4.38 17.15 26.21
N GLY A 77 -4.57 18.46 25.99
CA GLY A 77 -3.69 19.53 26.52
C GLY A 77 -2.43 19.80 25.71
N VAL A 78 -2.18 19.06 24.63
CA VAL A 78 -1.06 19.32 23.70
C VAL A 78 -1.57 20.16 22.53
N PRO A 79 -0.97 21.34 22.25
CA PRO A 79 -1.35 22.15 21.09
C PRO A 79 -1.18 21.39 19.77
N TYR A 80 -2.05 21.69 18.81
CA TYR A 80 -2.10 21.01 17.49
C TYR A 80 -0.76 20.96 16.79
N GLU A 81 0.00 22.04 16.82
CA GLU A 81 1.33 22.15 16.22
C GLU A 81 2.39 21.24 16.84
N ASN A 82 2.16 20.77 18.07
CA ASN A 82 3.09 19.93 18.83
C ASN A 82 2.71 18.44 18.81
N ILE A 83 1.58 18.07 18.18
CA ILE A 83 1.21 16.66 17.96
C ILE A 83 1.79 16.17 16.65
N GLY A 84 2.07 14.84 16.57
CA GLY A 84 2.63 14.24 15.35
C GLY A 84 1.69 14.34 14.15
N ALA A 85 2.23 14.30 12.93
CA ALA A 85 1.48 14.45 11.67
C ALA A 85 0.31 13.45 11.53
N GLY A 86 0.47 12.21 11.98
CA GLY A 86 -0.59 11.20 11.93
C GLY A 86 -1.85 11.57 12.73
N PRO A 87 -1.74 11.85 14.05
CA PRO A 87 -2.86 12.38 14.84
C PRO A 87 -3.42 13.70 14.32
N GLN A 88 -2.58 14.61 13.77
CA GLN A 88 -3.07 15.83 13.12
C GLN A 88 -3.99 15.51 11.93
N CYS A 89 -3.58 14.59 11.06
CA CYS A 89 -4.35 14.15 9.89
C CYS A 89 -5.70 13.54 10.31
N LEU A 90 -5.72 12.66 11.32
CA LEU A 90 -6.96 12.09 11.84
C LEU A 90 -7.89 13.15 12.39
N LEU A 91 -7.39 14.02 13.27
CA LEU A 91 -8.19 15.09 13.88
C LEU A 91 -8.79 16.02 12.82
N GLN A 92 -7.99 16.40 11.82
CA GLN A 92 -8.44 17.21 10.70
C GLN A 92 -9.54 16.51 9.89
N SER A 93 -9.40 15.20 9.65
CA SER A 93 -10.39 14.39 8.96
C SER A 93 -11.68 14.31 9.77
N GLU A 94 -11.62 14.01 11.06
CA GLU A 94 -12.77 13.93 11.95
C GLU A 94 -13.54 15.27 12.03
N ILE A 95 -12.82 16.38 12.15
CA ILE A 95 -13.44 17.72 12.15
C ILE A 95 -14.10 18.02 10.79
N SER A 96 -13.41 17.71 9.69
CA SER A 96 -13.96 17.93 8.35
C SER A 96 -15.23 17.10 8.12
N PHE A 97 -15.23 15.84 8.53
CA PHE A 97 -16.38 14.96 8.41
C PHE A 97 -17.51 15.33 9.39
N GLY A 98 -17.18 15.74 10.63
CA GLY A 98 -18.15 16.27 11.58
C GLY A 98 -18.88 17.50 11.06
N SER A 99 -18.17 18.38 10.37
CA SER A 99 -18.75 19.58 9.74
C SER A 99 -19.72 19.22 8.60
N ILE A 100 -19.48 18.12 7.88
CA ILE A 100 -20.35 17.62 6.81
C ILE A 100 -21.63 17.01 7.40
N SER A 101 -21.55 16.31 8.54
CA SER A 101 -22.68 15.67 9.21
C SER A 101 -23.66 16.67 9.87
N GLY A 102 -23.22 17.88 10.16
CA GLY A 102 -23.98 18.90 10.90
C GLY A 102 -25.18 19.53 10.19
N GLY A 103 -25.78 18.83 9.20
CA GLY A 103 -27.08 19.21 8.64
C GLY A 103 -27.05 19.98 7.33
N SER A 104 -25.94 20.00 6.62
CA SER A 104 -25.93 20.51 5.24
C SER A 104 -26.61 19.50 4.32
N SER A 105 -27.78 19.84 3.79
CA SER A 105 -28.53 19.05 2.80
C SER A 105 -27.88 19.06 1.40
N LYS A 106 -26.68 19.60 1.26
CA LYS A 106 -25.98 19.69 -0.02
C LYS A 106 -25.13 18.45 -0.23
N PRO A 107 -25.19 17.84 -1.43
CA PRO A 107 -24.29 16.74 -1.79
C PRO A 107 -22.84 17.24 -1.70
N THR A 108 -22.01 16.49 -0.96
CA THR A 108 -20.61 16.86 -0.75
C THR A 108 -19.72 15.81 -1.40
N VAL A 109 -18.73 16.28 -2.17
CA VAL A 109 -17.65 15.43 -2.70
C VAL A 109 -16.40 15.72 -1.87
N VAL A 110 -15.82 14.67 -1.31
CA VAL A 110 -14.59 14.74 -0.53
C VAL A 110 -13.45 14.13 -1.35
N LEU A 111 -12.39 14.90 -1.55
CA LEU A 111 -11.18 14.46 -2.22
C LEU A 111 -10.13 14.12 -1.18
N ILE A 112 -9.57 12.91 -1.26
CA ILE A 112 -8.54 12.41 -0.36
C ILE A 112 -7.36 11.96 -1.23
N GLU A 113 -6.20 12.55 -0.98
CA GLU A 113 -4.98 12.23 -1.70
C GLU A 113 -4.06 11.40 -0.80
N GLU A 114 -3.72 10.22 -1.25
CA GLU A 114 -2.78 9.29 -0.62
C GLU A 114 -2.92 9.19 0.91
N PRO A 115 -4.04 8.67 1.43
CA PRO A 115 -4.31 8.64 2.88
C PRO A 115 -3.29 7.80 3.66
N GLU A 116 -2.53 6.93 2.99
CA GLU A 116 -1.43 6.17 3.58
C GLU A 116 -0.22 7.01 3.95
N ASN A 117 -0.06 8.19 3.35
CA ASN A 117 1.08 9.04 3.62
C ASN A 117 1.03 9.60 5.05
N HIS A 118 2.15 9.47 5.77
CA HIS A 118 2.34 9.96 7.13
C HIS A 118 1.47 9.32 8.21
N LEU A 119 0.64 8.31 7.89
CA LEU A 119 -0.16 7.58 8.85
C LEU A 119 0.50 6.26 9.27
N SER A 120 0.49 5.96 10.56
CA SER A 120 0.76 4.61 11.03
C SER A 120 -0.36 3.68 10.57
N TYR A 121 -0.06 2.37 10.46
CA TYR A 121 -1.04 1.34 10.09
C TYR A 121 -2.36 1.43 10.90
N GLY A 122 -2.26 1.65 12.23
CA GLY A 122 -3.43 1.80 13.09
C GLY A 122 -4.28 3.03 12.76
N ASN A 123 -3.62 4.16 12.49
CA ASN A 123 -4.29 5.41 12.15
C ASN A 123 -4.91 5.35 10.75
N LEU A 124 -4.23 4.72 9.80
CA LEU A 124 -4.78 4.48 8.46
C LEU A 124 -6.05 3.61 8.53
N ASN A 125 -6.04 2.53 9.31
CA ASN A 125 -7.23 1.70 9.52
C ASN A 125 -8.40 2.49 10.13
N ARG A 126 -8.13 3.38 11.09
CA ARG A 126 -9.16 4.26 11.69
C ARG A 126 -9.76 5.19 10.65
N LEU A 127 -8.90 5.84 9.83
CA LEU A 127 -9.35 6.72 8.76
C LEU A 127 -10.23 5.97 7.74
N LEU A 128 -9.78 4.80 7.26
CA LEU A 128 -10.54 4.01 6.29
C LEU A 128 -11.86 3.50 6.88
N SER A 129 -11.88 3.15 8.17
CA SER A 129 -13.12 2.78 8.86
C SER A 129 -14.09 3.95 8.97
N LEU A 130 -13.58 5.15 9.24
CA LEU A 130 -14.36 6.39 9.28
C LEU A 130 -14.98 6.66 7.90
N LEU A 131 -14.19 6.57 6.81
CA LEU A 131 -14.68 6.76 5.45
C LEU A 131 -15.81 5.78 5.08
N ASN A 132 -15.62 4.51 5.43
CA ASN A 132 -16.63 3.47 5.16
C ASN A 132 -17.94 3.63 5.98
N SER A 133 -17.89 4.31 7.13
CA SER A 133 -19.08 4.56 7.96
C SER A 133 -19.89 5.78 7.52
N TYR A 134 -19.32 6.64 6.68
CA TYR A 134 -19.95 7.89 6.25
C TYR A 134 -20.96 7.64 5.13
N GLN A 135 -22.21 8.03 5.34
CA GLN A 135 -23.29 7.96 4.34
C GLN A 135 -23.67 9.35 3.84
N GLY A 136 -24.04 9.45 2.57
CA GLY A 136 -24.54 10.70 1.98
C GLY A 136 -23.49 11.61 1.34
N SER A 137 -22.21 11.22 1.34
CA SER A 137 -21.13 11.93 0.62
C SER A 137 -20.42 11.01 -0.36
N GLN A 138 -19.89 11.57 -1.44
CA GLN A 138 -19.04 10.86 -2.38
C GLN A 138 -17.58 11.09 -2.00
N PHE A 139 -16.81 10.01 -1.90
CA PHE A 139 -15.37 10.07 -1.67
C PHE A 139 -14.62 9.72 -2.96
N LEU A 140 -13.65 10.54 -3.33
CA LEU A 140 -12.66 10.24 -4.36
C LEU A 140 -11.30 10.16 -3.67
N CYS A 141 -10.68 8.99 -3.71
CA CYS A 141 -9.43 8.72 -3.03
C CYS A 141 -8.37 8.29 -4.05
N THR A 142 -7.22 8.96 -4.08
CA THR A 142 -6.05 8.48 -4.81
C THR A 142 -5.17 7.65 -3.87
N THR A 143 -4.59 6.57 -4.36
CA THR A 143 -3.72 5.70 -3.56
C THR A 143 -2.79 4.87 -4.44
N HIS A 144 -1.60 4.57 -3.92
CA HIS A 144 -0.68 3.55 -4.42
C HIS A 144 -0.61 2.32 -3.49
N SER A 145 -1.45 2.27 -2.45
CA SER A 145 -1.46 1.20 -1.46
C SER A 145 -2.50 0.14 -1.80
N SER A 146 -2.05 -1.10 -2.03
CA SER A 146 -2.93 -2.27 -2.14
C SER A 146 -3.86 -2.41 -0.93
N PHE A 147 -3.34 -2.11 0.27
CA PHE A 147 -4.12 -2.15 1.50
C PHE A 147 -5.30 -1.18 1.49
N VAL A 148 -5.08 0.07 1.06
CA VAL A 148 -6.14 1.08 0.94
C VAL A 148 -7.18 0.66 -0.11
N ALA A 149 -6.72 0.26 -1.30
CA ALA A 149 -7.59 -0.19 -2.38
C ALA A 149 -8.46 -1.39 -1.96
N ASN A 150 -7.85 -2.39 -1.31
CA ASN A 150 -8.55 -3.57 -0.82
C ASN A 150 -9.59 -3.22 0.27
N LYS A 151 -9.25 -2.32 1.18
CA LYS A 151 -10.16 -1.88 2.28
C LYS A 151 -11.33 -1.05 1.78
N LEU A 152 -11.12 -0.17 0.81
CA LEU A 152 -12.19 0.65 0.22
C LEU A 152 -13.04 -0.11 -0.80
N GLY A 153 -12.56 -1.30 -1.23
CA GLY A 153 -13.25 -2.22 -2.13
C GLY A 153 -12.79 -2.06 -3.58
N LEU A 154 -12.22 -3.13 -4.11
CA LEU A 154 -11.69 -3.18 -5.48
C LEU A 154 -12.76 -2.89 -6.55
N GLU A 155 -14.03 -3.14 -6.26
CA GLU A 155 -15.15 -2.82 -7.16
C GLU A 155 -15.31 -1.32 -7.41
N ASN A 156 -14.75 -0.49 -6.53
CA ASN A 156 -14.74 0.96 -6.66
C ASN A 156 -13.45 1.48 -7.31
N LEU A 157 -12.46 0.61 -7.53
CA LEU A 157 -11.16 1.00 -8.05
C LEU A 157 -11.24 1.34 -9.54
N VAL A 158 -10.66 2.48 -9.87
CA VAL A 158 -10.35 2.89 -11.24
C VAL A 158 -8.84 2.97 -11.38
N VAL A 159 -8.27 2.10 -12.22
CA VAL A 159 -6.86 2.17 -12.59
C VAL A 159 -6.73 3.20 -13.69
N ILE A 160 -6.01 4.28 -13.42
CA ILE A 160 -5.80 5.36 -14.40
C ILE A 160 -4.61 4.96 -15.26
N GLY A 161 -4.86 4.76 -16.55
CA GLY A 161 -3.82 4.49 -17.53
C GLY A 161 -3.05 5.74 -17.94
N SER A 162 -1.88 5.55 -18.55
CA SER A 162 -1.07 6.64 -19.08
C SER A 162 -1.63 7.09 -20.44
N ALA A 163 -1.99 8.36 -20.55
CA ALA A 163 -2.43 8.95 -21.81
C ALA A 163 -1.29 9.02 -22.86
N THR A 164 -0.03 9.11 -22.40
CA THR A 164 1.16 9.13 -23.25
C THR A 164 1.44 7.78 -23.88
N ASP A 165 1.11 6.70 -23.16
CA ASP A 165 1.41 5.32 -23.58
C ASP A 165 0.18 4.66 -24.25
N GLY A 166 -0.92 5.41 -24.42
CA GLY A 166 -2.16 4.90 -25.02
C GLY A 166 -2.90 3.87 -24.15
N ILE A 167 -2.54 3.77 -22.87
CA ILE A 167 -3.17 2.84 -21.94
C ILE A 167 -4.49 3.44 -21.44
N PRO A 168 -5.64 2.80 -21.70
CA PRO A 168 -6.91 3.32 -21.23
C PRO A 168 -7.08 3.14 -19.72
N SER A 169 -7.87 4.02 -19.10
CA SER A 169 -8.30 3.82 -17.72
C SER A 169 -9.26 2.62 -17.64
N THR A 170 -9.09 1.80 -16.61
CA THR A 170 -9.87 0.56 -16.44
C THR A 170 -10.53 0.54 -15.07
N THR A 171 -11.77 0.07 -15.00
CA THR A 171 -12.51 -0.10 -13.73
C THR A 171 -12.61 -1.57 -13.35
N LEU A 172 -12.49 -1.86 -12.04
CA LEU A 172 -12.69 -3.20 -11.49
C LEU A 172 -14.14 -3.46 -11.03
N LYS A 173 -15.10 -2.63 -11.45
CA LYS A 173 -16.53 -2.73 -11.06
C LYS A 173 -17.17 -4.09 -11.36
N HIS A 174 -16.67 -4.81 -12.36
CA HIS A 174 -17.23 -6.11 -12.78
C HIS A 174 -16.52 -7.32 -12.17
N LEU A 175 -15.66 -7.13 -11.17
CA LEU A 175 -15.11 -8.25 -10.41
C LEU A 175 -16.23 -9.06 -9.73
N PRO A 176 -16.09 -10.39 -9.68
CA PRO A 176 -17.01 -11.24 -8.92
C PRO A 176 -17.05 -10.83 -7.43
N GLU A 177 -18.25 -10.82 -6.83
CA GLU A 177 -18.45 -10.46 -5.42
C GLU A 177 -17.53 -11.26 -4.48
N ALA A 178 -17.39 -12.54 -4.73
CA ALA A 178 -16.49 -13.40 -3.96
C ALA A 178 -15.03 -12.96 -4.02
N THR A 179 -14.58 -12.30 -5.11
CA THR A 179 -13.21 -11.81 -5.27
C THR A 179 -12.99 -10.52 -4.47
N TYR A 180 -13.80 -9.49 -4.67
CA TYR A 180 -13.58 -8.26 -3.91
C TYR A 180 -13.91 -8.41 -2.41
N SER A 181 -14.87 -9.24 -2.04
CA SER A 181 -15.16 -9.57 -0.64
C SER A 181 -13.98 -10.28 0.04
N PHE A 182 -13.28 -11.17 -0.69
CA PHE A 182 -12.06 -11.83 -0.20
C PHE A 182 -10.97 -10.81 0.11
N PHE A 183 -10.61 -9.94 -0.84
CA PHE A 183 -9.55 -8.95 -0.65
C PHE A 183 -9.91 -7.90 0.40
N ARG A 184 -11.19 -7.52 0.52
CA ARG A 184 -11.66 -6.62 1.59
C ARG A 184 -11.45 -7.21 2.99
N LYS A 185 -11.66 -8.54 3.14
CA LYS A 185 -11.44 -9.25 4.42
C LYS A 185 -9.96 -9.52 4.68
N LEU A 186 -9.18 -9.72 3.65
CA LEU A 186 -7.74 -10.01 3.68
C LEU A 186 -6.96 -8.95 2.90
N PRO A 187 -6.90 -7.70 3.42
CA PRO A 187 -6.37 -6.57 2.66
C PRO A 187 -4.85 -6.56 2.50
N GLY A 188 -4.14 -7.50 3.10
CA GLY A 188 -2.68 -7.64 2.98
C GLY A 188 -2.19 -8.19 1.64
N PHE A 189 -3.09 -8.62 0.74
CA PHE A 189 -2.69 -9.04 -0.60
C PHE A 189 -2.30 -7.84 -1.49
N GLU A 190 -1.21 -8.00 -2.23
CA GLU A 190 -0.62 -6.96 -3.09
C GLU A 190 -1.31 -6.84 -4.45
N THR A 191 -2.62 -6.56 -4.44
CA THR A 191 -3.46 -6.53 -5.65
C THR A 191 -3.07 -5.45 -6.64
N LEU A 192 -2.58 -4.29 -6.16
CA LEU A 192 -2.14 -3.20 -7.03
C LEU A 192 -0.83 -3.51 -7.76
N ARG A 193 0.04 -4.37 -7.23
CA ARG A 193 1.23 -4.83 -7.97
C ARG A 193 0.82 -5.38 -9.33
N LEU A 194 -0.18 -6.26 -9.37
CA LEU A 194 -0.72 -6.78 -10.63
C LEU A 194 -1.33 -5.70 -11.54
N ALA A 195 -2.00 -4.71 -10.96
CA ALA A 195 -2.65 -3.67 -11.77
C ALA A 195 -1.65 -2.70 -12.39
N LEU A 196 -0.56 -2.39 -11.70
CA LEU A 196 0.38 -1.33 -12.04
C LEU A 196 1.55 -1.78 -12.92
N VAL A 197 1.89 -3.08 -12.94
CA VAL A 197 2.96 -3.60 -13.83
C VAL A 197 2.45 -3.89 -15.24
N ASP A 198 3.34 -4.05 -16.20
CA ASP A 198 2.97 -4.38 -17.57
C ASP A 198 2.57 -5.84 -17.71
N LYS A 199 3.38 -6.74 -17.12
CA LYS A 199 3.20 -8.19 -17.15
C LYS A 199 3.45 -8.74 -15.75
N ALA A 200 2.87 -9.90 -15.40
CA ALA A 200 3.10 -10.52 -14.11
C ALA A 200 3.35 -12.02 -14.20
N ILE A 201 4.15 -12.55 -13.28
CA ILE A 201 4.27 -13.97 -13.00
C ILE A 201 3.66 -14.21 -11.62
N LEU A 202 2.59 -14.97 -11.53
CA LEU A 202 1.97 -15.34 -10.26
C LEU A 202 2.55 -16.65 -9.77
N VAL A 203 2.99 -16.65 -8.52
CA VAL A 203 3.58 -17.81 -7.84
C VAL A 203 2.90 -18.08 -6.51
N GLU A 204 3.14 -19.26 -5.93
CA GLU A 204 2.50 -19.65 -4.68
C GLU A 204 3.12 -18.93 -3.48
N GLY A 205 4.45 -18.92 -3.39
CA GLY A 205 5.12 -18.42 -2.20
C GLY A 205 6.38 -17.60 -2.46
N PRO A 206 7.00 -17.06 -1.38
CA PRO A 206 8.21 -16.26 -1.48
C PRO A 206 9.41 -17.04 -2.04
N SER A 207 9.50 -18.35 -1.79
CA SER A 207 10.56 -19.19 -2.33
C SER A 207 10.48 -19.28 -3.85
N ASP A 208 9.27 -19.48 -4.39
CA ASP A 208 9.02 -19.47 -5.84
C ASP A 208 9.38 -18.11 -6.44
N GLU A 209 8.99 -17.01 -5.77
CA GLU A 209 9.29 -15.65 -6.21
C GLU A 209 10.81 -15.45 -6.37
N LEU A 210 11.61 -15.89 -5.42
CA LEU A 210 13.08 -15.82 -5.48
C LEU A 210 13.67 -16.67 -6.62
N ILE A 211 13.20 -17.90 -6.75
CA ILE A 211 13.70 -18.82 -7.78
C ILE A 211 13.36 -18.33 -9.19
N ILE A 212 12.15 -17.82 -9.41
CA ILE A 212 11.75 -17.25 -10.70
C ILE A 212 12.57 -15.98 -11.03
N GLN A 213 12.74 -15.09 -10.06
CA GLN A 213 13.57 -13.89 -10.25
C GLN A 213 15.02 -14.27 -10.60
N ARG A 214 15.60 -15.27 -9.92
CA ARG A 214 16.95 -15.77 -10.21
C ARG A 214 17.02 -16.40 -11.60
N ALA A 215 16.08 -17.25 -11.97
CA ALA A 215 16.04 -17.88 -13.31
C ALA A 215 15.93 -16.82 -14.43
N TYR A 216 15.15 -15.77 -14.21
CA TYR A 216 15.05 -14.65 -15.13
C TYR A 216 16.37 -13.89 -15.25
N GLN A 217 17.00 -13.60 -14.12
CA GLN A 217 18.29 -12.90 -14.07
C GLN A 217 19.40 -13.70 -14.75
N ASP A 218 19.47 -15.01 -14.54
CA ASP A 218 20.45 -15.89 -15.19
C ASP A 218 20.25 -15.90 -16.71
N LYS A 219 19.01 -15.84 -17.18
CA LYS A 219 18.70 -15.86 -18.62
C LYS A 219 18.93 -14.53 -19.31
N TYR A 220 18.50 -13.41 -18.70
CA TYR A 220 18.48 -12.10 -19.35
C TYR A 220 19.51 -11.10 -18.80
N GLY A 221 20.23 -11.45 -17.73
CA GLY A 221 21.27 -10.60 -17.11
C GLY A 221 20.70 -9.39 -16.35
N ARG A 222 19.39 -9.36 -16.07
CA ARG A 222 18.72 -8.26 -15.39
C ARG A 222 17.47 -8.77 -14.66
N SER A 223 16.99 -7.99 -13.67
CA SER A 223 15.78 -8.36 -12.94
C SER A 223 14.53 -8.31 -13.82
N PRO A 224 13.50 -9.14 -13.58
CA PRO A 224 12.23 -9.09 -14.33
C PRO A 224 11.56 -7.72 -14.24
N LEU A 225 11.66 -7.04 -13.11
CA LEU A 225 11.07 -5.71 -12.92
C LEU A 225 11.66 -4.65 -13.87
N ALA A 226 12.93 -4.81 -14.29
CA ALA A 226 13.54 -3.92 -15.29
C ALA A 226 12.89 -4.03 -16.68
N ASP A 227 12.17 -5.12 -16.93
CA ASP A 227 11.40 -5.38 -18.14
C ASP A 227 9.87 -5.21 -17.93
N GLY A 228 9.45 -4.54 -16.86
CA GLY A 228 8.05 -4.33 -16.54
C GLY A 228 7.30 -5.60 -16.08
N ILE A 229 8.05 -6.65 -15.69
CA ILE A 229 7.50 -7.92 -15.24
C ILE A 229 7.65 -8.00 -13.72
N ASP A 230 6.55 -8.19 -13.00
CA ASP A 230 6.58 -8.42 -11.56
C ASP A 230 6.29 -9.89 -11.24
N VAL A 231 7.04 -10.46 -10.29
CA VAL A 231 6.80 -11.81 -9.77
C VAL A 231 6.08 -11.66 -8.44
N ILE A 232 4.85 -12.15 -8.37
CA ILE A 232 3.93 -11.87 -7.27
C ILE A 232 3.52 -13.15 -6.57
N SER A 233 3.85 -13.28 -5.28
CA SER A 233 3.37 -14.37 -4.43
C SER A 233 1.90 -14.14 -4.07
N VAL A 234 1.03 -15.06 -4.47
CA VAL A 234 -0.42 -14.94 -4.29
C VAL A 234 -1.02 -15.99 -3.34
N GLY A 235 -0.18 -16.87 -2.78
CA GLY A 235 -0.64 -18.03 -2.02
C GLY A 235 -1.56 -18.89 -2.87
N LEU A 236 -2.61 -19.40 -2.28
CA LEU A 236 -3.63 -20.19 -2.99
C LEU A 236 -4.68 -19.33 -3.71
N ALA A 237 -4.52 -18.00 -3.75
CA ALA A 237 -5.52 -17.07 -4.27
C ALA A 237 -5.42 -16.82 -5.79
N PHE A 238 -4.78 -17.70 -6.56
CA PHE A 238 -4.57 -17.55 -8.01
C PHE A 238 -5.83 -17.11 -8.76
N GLU A 239 -6.96 -17.81 -8.60
CA GLU A 239 -8.20 -17.49 -9.32
C GLU A 239 -8.74 -16.09 -9.01
N ARG A 240 -8.45 -15.54 -7.82
CA ARG A 240 -8.82 -14.18 -7.43
C ARG A 240 -8.00 -13.15 -8.22
N PHE A 241 -6.68 -13.38 -8.29
CA PHE A 241 -5.79 -12.53 -9.10
C PHE A 241 -6.06 -12.66 -10.60
N LEU A 242 -6.33 -13.88 -11.08
CA LEU A 242 -6.70 -14.12 -12.48
C LEU A 242 -8.02 -13.42 -12.87
N SER A 243 -8.97 -13.31 -11.96
CA SER A 243 -10.18 -12.52 -12.17
C SER A 243 -9.88 -11.05 -12.40
N ILE A 244 -8.90 -10.48 -11.67
CA ILE A 244 -8.40 -9.13 -11.89
C ILE A 244 -7.68 -9.04 -13.24
N ALA A 245 -6.69 -9.93 -13.48
CA ALA A 245 -5.90 -9.96 -14.72
C ALA A 245 -6.78 -10.03 -15.98
N LYS A 246 -7.79 -10.88 -15.95
CA LYS A 246 -8.80 -11.01 -17.02
C LYS A 246 -9.51 -9.70 -17.29
N LEU A 247 -9.95 -9.02 -16.22
CA LEU A 247 -10.73 -7.80 -16.33
C LEU A 247 -9.92 -6.62 -16.89
N ILE A 248 -8.62 -6.53 -16.51
CA ILE A 248 -7.73 -5.46 -16.97
C ILE A 248 -6.92 -5.84 -18.22
N GLY A 249 -7.10 -7.06 -18.76
CA GLY A 249 -6.39 -7.51 -19.96
C GLY A 249 -4.88 -7.75 -19.76
N LYS A 250 -4.43 -8.01 -18.52
CA LYS A 250 -3.01 -8.13 -18.16
C LYS A 250 -2.42 -9.44 -18.67
N LYS A 251 -1.18 -9.41 -19.21
CA LYS A 251 -0.42 -10.62 -19.56
C LYS A 251 0.12 -11.27 -18.29
N VAL A 252 -0.26 -12.51 -18.03
CA VAL A 252 0.04 -13.22 -16.78
C VAL A 252 0.50 -14.67 -17.05
N ALA A 253 1.68 -15.02 -16.53
CA ALA A 253 2.11 -16.39 -16.39
C ALA A 253 1.77 -16.88 -14.96
N ILE A 254 1.22 -18.09 -14.86
CA ILE A 254 1.02 -18.78 -13.60
C ILE A 254 2.12 -19.82 -13.50
N VAL A 255 2.89 -19.79 -12.40
CA VAL A 255 3.91 -20.81 -12.11
C VAL A 255 3.60 -21.41 -10.75
N THR A 256 3.37 -22.71 -10.69
CA THR A 256 2.97 -23.40 -9.46
C THR A 256 3.36 -24.87 -9.51
N ASP A 257 3.50 -25.48 -8.35
CA ASP A 257 3.66 -26.92 -8.20
C ASP A 257 2.41 -27.67 -8.69
N ASN A 258 2.57 -28.90 -9.18
CA ASN A 258 1.43 -29.67 -9.69
C ASN A 258 0.69 -30.49 -8.62
N ASP A 259 1.21 -30.52 -7.40
CA ASP A 259 0.62 -31.22 -6.24
C ASP A 259 0.31 -32.71 -6.50
N GLY A 260 1.03 -33.37 -7.42
CA GLY A 260 0.80 -34.75 -7.83
C GLY A 260 -0.45 -34.95 -8.70
N ASN A 261 -1.13 -33.86 -9.11
CA ASN A 261 -2.32 -33.96 -9.94
C ASN A 261 -2.37 -32.85 -11.02
N PRO A 262 -1.51 -32.97 -12.05
CA PRO A 262 -1.44 -31.98 -13.13
C PRO A 262 -2.75 -31.79 -13.89
N GLU A 263 -3.57 -32.89 -14.05
CA GLU A 263 -4.86 -32.78 -14.72
C GLU A 263 -5.87 -31.89 -13.97
N LYS A 264 -5.90 -31.99 -12.63
CA LYS A 264 -6.75 -31.16 -11.79
C LYS A 264 -6.32 -29.68 -11.90
N LEU A 265 -5.03 -29.44 -11.95
CA LEU A 265 -4.47 -28.10 -12.08
C LEU A 265 -4.79 -27.50 -13.46
N ALA A 266 -4.62 -28.28 -14.53
CA ALA A 266 -5.01 -27.88 -15.88
C ALA A 266 -6.48 -27.47 -15.95
N LYS A 267 -7.39 -28.27 -15.39
CA LYS A 267 -8.83 -27.97 -15.31
C LYS A 267 -9.12 -26.68 -14.51
N LYS A 268 -8.36 -26.42 -13.43
CA LYS A 268 -8.51 -25.22 -12.60
C LYS A 268 -8.26 -23.94 -13.42
N PHE A 269 -7.24 -23.94 -14.27
CA PHE A 269 -6.85 -22.78 -15.04
C PHE A 269 -7.47 -22.71 -16.45
N GLU A 270 -8.07 -23.78 -16.94
CA GLU A 270 -8.72 -23.86 -18.25
C GLU A 270 -9.64 -22.65 -18.57
N PRO A 271 -10.46 -22.12 -17.65
CA PRO A 271 -11.34 -20.98 -17.93
C PRO A 271 -10.63 -19.67 -18.29
N TYR A 272 -9.33 -19.58 -18.02
CA TYR A 272 -8.51 -18.36 -18.24
C TYR A 272 -7.63 -18.47 -19.50
N LEU A 273 -7.23 -19.68 -19.90
CA LEU A 273 -6.29 -19.90 -21.01
C LEU A 273 -6.80 -19.40 -22.38
N PRO A 274 -8.10 -19.50 -22.73
CA PRO A 274 -8.59 -19.05 -24.04
C PRO A 274 -8.42 -17.56 -24.32
N LEU A 275 -8.09 -16.76 -23.30
CA LEU A 275 -7.87 -15.31 -23.43
C LEU A 275 -6.55 -14.97 -24.14
N GLY A 276 -5.62 -15.93 -24.25
CA GLY A 276 -4.33 -15.75 -24.91
C GLY A 276 -3.28 -14.90 -24.14
N ASN A 277 -3.73 -14.10 -23.18
CA ASN A 277 -2.88 -13.28 -22.31
C ASN A 277 -2.63 -13.92 -20.94
N ILE A 278 -3.14 -15.11 -20.68
CA ILE A 278 -2.93 -15.87 -19.45
C ILE A 278 -2.48 -17.28 -19.81
N GLN A 279 -1.39 -17.76 -19.23
CA GLN A 279 -0.90 -19.11 -19.42
C GLN A 279 -0.41 -19.71 -18.11
N ALA A 280 -0.61 -21.04 -17.95
CA ALA A 280 -0.17 -21.77 -16.78
C ALA A 280 1.02 -22.67 -17.13
N PHE A 281 1.99 -22.70 -16.22
CA PHE A 281 3.22 -23.45 -16.30
C PHE A 281 3.41 -24.25 -15.02
N PHE A 282 3.48 -25.55 -15.13
CA PHE A 282 3.71 -26.50 -14.04
C PHE A 282 4.30 -27.79 -14.65
N ASP A 283 4.89 -28.64 -13.80
CA ASP A 283 5.37 -29.93 -14.25
C ASP A 283 4.17 -30.78 -14.71
N SER A 284 4.22 -31.28 -15.94
CA SER A 284 3.14 -32.11 -16.55
C SER A 284 3.13 -33.52 -16.04
N GLU A 285 4.20 -33.96 -15.36
CA GLU A 285 4.34 -35.31 -14.85
C GLU A 285 4.08 -35.35 -13.34
N ALA A 286 3.38 -36.36 -12.87
CA ALA A 286 3.25 -36.65 -11.45
C ALA A 286 4.39 -37.59 -11.04
N HIS A 287 5.09 -37.25 -9.97
CA HIS A 287 6.23 -38.00 -9.43
C HIS A 287 5.88 -38.53 -8.04
N ASP A 288 5.12 -39.59 -7.96
CA ASP A 288 4.69 -40.18 -6.69
C ASP A 288 5.40 -41.52 -6.45
N GLU A 289 6.67 -41.45 -6.10
CA GLU A 289 7.43 -42.64 -5.69
C GLU A 289 7.66 -42.58 -4.16
N PRO A 290 6.90 -43.38 -3.37
CA PRO A 290 7.10 -43.44 -1.94
C PRO A 290 8.48 -43.97 -1.60
N HIS A 291 9.19 -43.32 -0.67
CA HIS A 291 10.49 -43.73 -0.18
C HIS A 291 10.40 -44.16 1.29
N ASP A 292 10.94 -45.35 1.61
CA ASP A 292 10.83 -45.92 2.96
C ASP A 292 11.37 -45.02 4.07
N ASP A 293 12.50 -44.32 3.83
CA ASP A 293 13.12 -43.41 4.78
C ASP A 293 12.44 -42.03 4.84
N TYR A 294 11.66 -41.67 3.83
CA TYR A 294 10.98 -40.36 3.71
C TYR A 294 9.53 -40.54 3.25
N PRO A 295 8.67 -41.19 4.03
CA PRO A 295 7.32 -41.59 3.58
C PRO A 295 6.36 -40.41 3.35
N THR A 296 6.69 -39.20 3.81
CA THR A 296 5.88 -38.00 3.64
C THR A 296 6.49 -37.02 2.64
N LEU A 297 7.64 -37.38 2.03
CA LEU A 297 8.31 -36.53 1.08
C LEU A 297 7.50 -36.43 -0.22
N ARG A 298 7.31 -35.19 -0.69
CA ARG A 298 6.63 -34.93 -1.94
C ARG A 298 7.65 -34.67 -3.05
N LEU A 299 7.50 -35.34 -4.16
CA LEU A 299 8.40 -35.18 -5.30
C LEU A 299 7.86 -34.26 -6.40
N ASP A 300 6.68 -33.66 -6.16
CA ASP A 300 5.99 -32.76 -7.08
C ASP A 300 6.15 -31.28 -6.68
N THR A 301 7.11 -30.98 -5.80
CA THR A 301 7.39 -29.64 -5.28
C THR A 301 8.48 -28.93 -6.09
N LEU A 302 8.59 -27.61 -5.90
CA LEU A 302 9.68 -26.81 -6.48
C LEU A 302 11.06 -27.38 -6.13
N GLU A 303 11.26 -27.79 -4.88
CA GLU A 303 12.54 -28.33 -4.40
C GLU A 303 12.91 -29.61 -5.15
N ALA A 304 11.96 -30.51 -5.32
CA ALA A 304 12.18 -31.76 -6.05
C ALA A 304 12.47 -31.51 -7.55
N THR A 305 11.76 -30.59 -8.17
CA THR A 305 11.99 -30.23 -9.57
C THR A 305 13.34 -29.55 -9.78
N LEU A 306 13.79 -28.74 -8.82
CA LEU A 306 15.13 -28.15 -8.82
C LEU A 306 16.23 -29.21 -8.72
N VAL A 307 16.08 -30.19 -7.81
CA VAL A 307 17.07 -31.28 -7.68
C VAL A 307 17.17 -32.10 -8.99
N ARG A 308 16.03 -32.40 -9.63
CA ARG A 308 16.02 -33.08 -10.92
C ARG A 308 16.69 -32.27 -12.05
N SER A 309 16.51 -30.96 -12.05
CA SER A 309 17.00 -30.10 -13.13
C SER A 309 18.46 -29.68 -12.95
N ALA A 310 18.84 -29.23 -11.77
CA ALA A 310 20.18 -28.72 -11.46
C ALA A 310 21.18 -29.82 -11.07
N GLY A 311 20.65 -30.97 -10.60
CA GLY A 311 21.42 -32.07 -10.06
C GLY A 311 21.83 -31.90 -8.61
N ARG A 312 21.81 -33.00 -7.85
CA ARG A 312 22.15 -33.04 -6.43
C ARG A 312 23.51 -32.46 -6.11
N GLU A 313 24.55 -32.85 -6.86
CA GLU A 313 25.92 -32.43 -6.61
C GLU A 313 26.09 -30.90 -6.70
N THR A 314 25.47 -30.29 -7.69
CA THR A 314 25.47 -28.83 -7.89
C THR A 314 24.80 -28.13 -6.71
N LEU A 315 23.61 -28.58 -6.34
CA LEU A 315 22.84 -27.97 -5.23
C LEU A 315 23.52 -28.22 -3.89
N CYS A 316 24.07 -29.43 -3.63
CA CYS A 316 24.86 -29.69 -2.43
C CYS A 316 26.05 -28.76 -2.31
N SER A 317 26.80 -28.56 -3.41
CA SER A 317 27.91 -27.62 -3.44
C SER A 317 27.48 -26.19 -3.12
N LEU A 318 26.39 -25.75 -3.74
CA LEU A 318 25.82 -24.41 -3.53
C LEU A 318 25.33 -24.20 -2.11
N LEU A 319 24.66 -25.20 -1.53
CA LEU A 319 24.10 -25.14 -0.17
C LEU A 319 25.11 -25.50 0.93
N GLY A 320 26.36 -25.82 0.56
CA GLY A 320 27.41 -26.24 1.52
C GLY A 320 27.10 -27.56 2.21
N ARG A 321 26.41 -28.49 1.51
CA ARG A 321 25.93 -29.76 2.04
C ARG A 321 26.62 -30.97 1.44
N LYS A 322 26.42 -32.13 2.05
CA LYS A 322 26.90 -33.43 1.58
C LYS A 322 25.77 -34.46 1.76
N ASP A 323 24.70 -34.33 0.98
CA ASP A 323 23.61 -35.30 1.03
C ASP A 323 23.92 -36.51 0.14
N GLU A 324 23.66 -37.71 0.66
CA GLU A 324 23.98 -38.98 -0.02
C GLU A 324 22.91 -39.38 -1.05
N SER A 325 21.70 -38.84 -0.91
CA SER A 325 20.58 -39.13 -1.82
C SER A 325 19.81 -37.86 -2.21
N ASP A 326 19.11 -37.91 -3.34
CA ASP A 326 18.23 -36.83 -3.77
C ASP A 326 17.10 -36.60 -2.75
N HIS A 327 16.54 -37.67 -2.17
CA HIS A 327 15.49 -37.57 -1.16
C HIS A 327 15.96 -36.85 0.10
N SER A 328 17.19 -37.10 0.58
CA SER A 328 17.77 -36.37 1.71
C SER A 328 17.89 -34.87 1.42
N LEU A 329 18.36 -34.51 0.24
CA LEU A 329 18.49 -33.13 -0.17
C LEU A 329 17.12 -32.46 -0.33
N ILE A 330 16.16 -33.08 -1.00
CA ILE A 330 14.80 -32.57 -1.16
C ILE A 330 14.16 -32.34 0.21
N HIS A 331 14.24 -33.31 1.12
CA HIS A 331 13.71 -33.17 2.48
C HIS A 331 14.31 -31.97 3.23
N TYR A 332 15.62 -31.78 3.10
CA TYR A 332 16.27 -30.61 3.67
C TYR A 332 15.73 -29.31 3.05
N MET A 333 15.64 -29.23 1.72
CA MET A 333 15.18 -28.06 1.00
C MET A 333 13.72 -27.73 1.34
N GLU A 334 12.83 -28.72 1.43
CA GLU A 334 11.44 -28.55 1.88
C GLU A 334 11.32 -28.04 3.32
N THR A 335 12.19 -28.52 4.21
CA THR A 335 12.21 -28.09 5.60
C THR A 335 12.74 -26.67 5.77
N ASN A 336 13.61 -26.24 4.85
CA ASN A 336 14.28 -24.94 4.87
C ASN A 336 13.99 -24.13 3.59
N LYS A 337 12.74 -24.12 3.11
CA LYS A 337 12.34 -23.56 1.81
C LYS A 337 12.93 -22.18 1.53
N THR A 338 12.67 -21.22 2.41
CA THR A 338 13.09 -19.84 2.22
C THR A 338 14.60 -19.67 2.24
N ASP A 339 15.29 -20.32 3.18
CA ASP A 339 16.76 -20.22 3.29
C ASP A 339 17.45 -20.87 2.09
N THR A 340 16.89 -21.98 1.59
CA THR A 340 17.36 -22.63 0.35
C THR A 340 17.17 -21.71 -0.84
N ALA A 341 15.98 -21.11 -1.01
CA ALA A 341 15.71 -20.21 -2.11
C ALA A 341 16.60 -18.96 -2.06
N LEU A 342 16.86 -18.40 -0.88
CA LEU A 342 17.81 -17.29 -0.68
C LEU A 342 19.22 -17.69 -1.06
N SER A 343 19.69 -18.87 -0.62
CA SER A 343 21.04 -19.37 -0.96
C SER A 343 21.22 -19.54 -2.47
N ILE A 344 20.19 -20.03 -3.15
CA ILE A 344 20.20 -20.16 -4.62
C ILE A 344 20.18 -18.77 -5.28
N PHE A 345 19.36 -17.86 -4.76
CA PHE A 345 19.24 -16.50 -5.29
C PHE A 345 20.56 -15.72 -5.19
N ASP A 346 21.25 -15.81 -4.06
CA ASP A 346 22.48 -15.07 -3.77
C ASP A 346 23.73 -15.71 -4.39
N SER A 347 23.65 -16.97 -4.88
CA SER A 347 24.79 -17.69 -5.43
C SER A 347 25.19 -17.15 -6.80
N GLU A 348 26.50 -17.12 -7.08
CA GLU A 348 27.04 -16.88 -8.43
C GLU A 348 27.05 -18.14 -9.32
N THR A 349 26.75 -19.31 -8.73
CA THR A 349 26.74 -20.58 -9.46
C THR A 349 25.53 -20.65 -10.39
N SER A 350 25.79 -20.81 -11.69
CA SER A 350 24.73 -21.06 -12.66
C SER A 350 24.14 -22.46 -12.46
N ILE A 351 22.82 -22.54 -12.40
CA ILE A 351 22.09 -23.81 -12.31
C ILE A 351 21.08 -23.97 -13.45
N ALA A 352 20.71 -25.20 -13.73
CA ALA A 352 19.60 -25.47 -14.65
C ALA A 352 18.28 -25.38 -13.88
N PHE A 353 17.34 -24.64 -14.43
CA PHE A 353 15.99 -24.49 -13.85
C PHE A 353 15.00 -25.45 -14.51
N PRO A 354 13.93 -25.87 -13.82
CA PRO A 354 12.86 -26.70 -14.37
C PRO A 354 12.29 -26.12 -15.67
N GLY A 355 11.92 -27.02 -16.61
CA GLY A 355 11.41 -26.62 -17.93
C GLY A 355 10.14 -25.75 -17.89
N TYR A 356 9.27 -25.94 -16.91
CA TYR A 356 8.07 -25.13 -16.74
C TYR A 356 8.41 -23.69 -16.29
N ILE A 357 9.48 -23.51 -15.49
CA ILE A 357 9.97 -22.19 -15.08
C ILE A 357 10.58 -21.46 -16.28
N THR A 358 11.49 -22.13 -17.01
CA THR A 358 12.11 -21.53 -18.20
C THR A 358 11.10 -21.19 -19.27
N GLY A 359 10.09 -22.06 -19.49
CA GLY A 359 8.99 -21.80 -20.41
C GLY A 359 8.12 -20.61 -20.01
N ALA A 360 7.85 -20.43 -18.71
CA ALA A 360 7.12 -19.29 -18.20
C ALA A 360 7.87 -17.96 -18.44
N ILE A 361 9.18 -17.96 -18.17
CA ILE A 361 10.05 -16.80 -18.37
C ILE A 361 10.15 -16.44 -19.86
N GLU A 362 10.24 -17.41 -20.74
CA GLU A 362 10.25 -17.20 -22.19
C GLU A 362 8.94 -16.60 -22.66
N TRP A 363 7.83 -17.23 -22.32
CA TRP A 363 6.51 -16.79 -22.75
C TRP A 363 6.16 -15.38 -22.27
N ILE A 364 6.48 -15.04 -21.00
CA ILE A 364 6.21 -13.71 -20.47
C ILE A 364 7.14 -12.66 -21.10
N GLY A 365 8.39 -13.03 -21.43
CA GLY A 365 9.36 -12.17 -22.07
C GLY A 365 9.06 -11.84 -23.54
N GLU A 366 8.30 -12.67 -24.22
CA GLU A 366 7.82 -12.38 -25.58
C GLU A 366 6.92 -11.13 -25.59
N ASN A 367 7.07 -10.28 -26.63
CA ASN A 367 6.31 -9.03 -26.78
C ASN A 367 4.84 -9.28 -27.14
#